data_c9c36ed64d5a658ca7dd2d55d7163184
#
_entry.id   c9c36ed64d5a658ca7dd2d55d7163184
#
_cell.length_a   1.000
_cell.length_b   1.000
_cell.length_c   1.000
_cell.angle_alpha   90.00
_cell.angle_beta   90.00
_cell.angle_gamma   90.00
#
_symmetry.space_group_name_H-M   'P 1'
#
loop_
_entity.id
_entity.type
_entity.pdbx_description
1 polymer ?
#
loop_
_entity_poly.entity_id
_entity_poly.type
_entity_poly.pdbx_seq_one_letter_code
_entity_poly.pdbx_strand_id
1 'polypeptide(L)'
;MLNGASALGILTGSSGTSAPNAISSLALFKQINKNEAKLRQTFFNRQDVQKDIETFKTKAVSFEDIDDLVKDRKTLQVILTAFDLGSEINNPGKIKAILKSDVNDVNSFANRLNDTRFAELAKFVDFNGRGFKSLTTASSQQSLIDKYLQNRFESDVGGANGEIAKAFFFLRNINSITSTAGLLGNMQLRTIATTALRLPPQIASQSLEKQIQLIESKFDVKKAAINGSQTASTIDNQSKIKDDLSLIHI
;
A
#
# COMPACT_ATOMS: atom_id res chain seq x y z
N MET A 1 8.51 11.80 -12.48
CA MET A 1 7.20 11.20 -12.12
C MET A 1 6.55 10.72 -13.40
N LEU A 2 6.29 9.41 -13.52
CA LEU A 2 5.31 8.95 -14.49
C LEU A 2 3.94 9.35 -13.90
N ASN A 3 3.33 10.40 -14.44
CA ASN A 3 1.92 10.65 -14.16
C ASN A 3 1.10 9.60 -14.95
N GLY A 4 -0.17 9.40 -14.63
CA GLY A 4 -1.03 8.42 -15.32
C GLY A 4 -1.04 8.55 -16.85
N ALA A 5 -0.70 9.73 -17.39
CA ALA A 5 -0.47 9.97 -18.80
C ALA A 5 0.75 9.21 -19.36
N SER A 6 1.81 9.02 -18.54
CA SER A 6 3.00 8.26 -18.97
C SER A 6 2.78 6.77 -18.98
N ALA A 7 2.00 6.22 -18.02
CA ALA A 7 1.61 4.81 -18.03
C ALA A 7 0.70 4.53 -19.26
N LEU A 8 -0.21 5.44 -19.56
CA LEU A 8 -1.06 5.35 -20.75
C LEU A 8 -0.25 5.46 -22.04
N GLY A 9 0.76 6.34 -22.10
CA GLY A 9 1.67 6.48 -23.25
C GLY A 9 2.46 5.21 -23.53
N ILE A 10 2.95 4.52 -22.48
CA ILE A 10 3.65 3.23 -22.61
C ILE A 10 2.70 2.15 -23.16
N LEU A 11 1.43 2.16 -22.73
CA LEU A 11 0.42 1.19 -23.15
C LEU A 11 -0.11 1.41 -24.55
N THR A 12 -0.20 2.67 -25.00
CA THR A 12 -0.78 3.04 -26.31
C THR A 12 0.26 3.23 -27.40
N GLY A 13 1.56 3.28 -27.05
CA GLY A 13 2.63 3.59 -28.01
C GLY A 13 2.57 5.03 -28.55
N SER A 14 1.76 5.89 -27.95
CA SER A 14 1.54 7.26 -28.40
C SER A 14 2.30 8.25 -27.53
N SER A 15 3.26 8.94 -28.11
CA SER A 15 3.96 10.07 -27.50
C SER A 15 3.24 11.42 -27.71
N GLY A 16 1.96 11.41 -28.06
CA GLY A 16 1.18 12.60 -28.41
C GLY A 16 0.36 13.15 -27.25
N THR A 17 0.43 14.46 -27.05
CA THR A 17 -0.32 15.28 -26.07
C THR A 17 -1.78 15.49 -26.48
N SER A 18 -2.50 14.45 -26.85
CA SER A 18 -3.95 14.54 -27.03
C SER A 18 -4.61 14.24 -25.67
N ALA A 19 -5.48 15.13 -25.22
CA ALA A 19 -6.33 14.88 -24.05
C ALA A 19 -7.03 13.53 -24.26
N PRO A 20 -6.86 12.54 -23.37
CA PRO A 20 -7.45 11.23 -23.58
C PRO A 20 -8.97 11.39 -23.57
N ASN A 21 -9.65 10.88 -24.60
CA ASN A 21 -11.05 10.49 -24.44
C ASN A 21 -11.14 9.75 -23.12
N ALA A 22 -11.99 10.19 -22.20
CA ALA A 22 -12.02 9.72 -20.82
C ALA A 22 -12.22 8.18 -20.79
N ILE A 23 -11.10 7.46 -20.82
CA ILE A 23 -11.11 6.03 -20.53
C ILE A 23 -11.59 5.92 -19.10
N SER A 24 -12.68 5.19 -18.88
CA SER A 24 -13.18 4.99 -17.51
C SER A 24 -12.05 4.38 -16.65
N SER A 25 -11.99 4.74 -15.38
CA SER A 25 -10.98 4.20 -14.46
C SER A 25 -10.97 2.66 -14.47
N LEU A 26 -12.13 2.04 -14.65
CA LEU A 26 -12.24 0.58 -14.79
C LEU A 26 -11.55 0.05 -16.06
N ALA A 27 -11.70 0.73 -17.21
CA ALA A 27 -11.05 0.29 -18.45
C ALA A 27 -9.52 0.45 -18.33
N LEU A 28 -9.06 1.55 -17.73
CA LEU A 28 -7.63 1.79 -17.45
C LEU A 28 -7.07 0.74 -16.48
N PHE A 29 -7.80 0.44 -15.40
CA PHE A 29 -7.41 -0.61 -14.45
C PHE A 29 -7.26 -1.97 -15.15
N LYS A 30 -8.24 -2.38 -15.99
CA LYS A 30 -8.17 -3.64 -16.75
C LYS A 30 -6.96 -3.65 -17.69
N GLN A 31 -6.65 -2.53 -18.34
CA GLN A 31 -5.52 -2.42 -19.24
C GLN A 31 -4.19 -2.52 -18.50
N ILE A 32 -4.05 -1.84 -17.35
CA ILE A 32 -2.87 -1.94 -16.48
C ILE A 32 -2.71 -3.38 -16.00
N ASN A 33 -3.74 -4.00 -15.47
CA ASN A 33 -3.71 -5.38 -14.96
C ASN A 33 -3.30 -6.39 -16.06
N LYS A 34 -3.81 -6.22 -17.27
CA LYS A 34 -3.43 -7.07 -18.43
C LYS A 34 -1.94 -6.94 -18.79
N ASN A 35 -1.34 -5.77 -18.59
CA ASN A 35 0.04 -5.46 -18.98
C ASN A 35 0.98 -5.33 -17.76
N GLU A 36 0.54 -5.76 -16.60
CA GLU A 36 1.22 -5.50 -15.32
C GLU A 36 2.68 -5.94 -15.32
N ALA A 37 2.98 -7.14 -15.82
CA ALA A 37 4.35 -7.66 -15.86
C ALA A 37 5.30 -6.74 -16.65
N LYS A 38 4.87 -6.27 -17.83
CA LYS A 38 5.66 -5.35 -18.66
C LYS A 38 5.82 -3.98 -18.00
N LEU A 39 4.74 -3.47 -17.40
CA LEU A 39 4.76 -2.18 -16.70
C LEU A 39 5.68 -2.24 -15.48
N ARG A 40 5.64 -3.32 -14.69
CA ARG A 40 6.55 -3.56 -13.56
C ARG A 40 8.00 -3.60 -14.00
N GLN A 41 8.31 -4.32 -15.07
CA GLN A 41 9.69 -4.39 -15.58
C GLN A 41 10.19 -3.00 -16.01
N THR A 42 9.38 -2.24 -16.74
CA THR A 42 9.73 -0.87 -17.15
C THR A 42 9.90 0.04 -15.93
N PHE A 43 9.02 -0.07 -14.95
CA PHE A 43 9.08 0.70 -13.71
C PHE A 43 10.35 0.38 -12.90
N PHE A 44 10.67 -0.90 -12.72
CA PHE A 44 11.82 -1.33 -11.94
C PHE A 44 13.16 -0.89 -12.57
N ASN A 45 13.21 -0.75 -13.89
CA ASN A 45 14.40 -0.28 -14.60
C ASN A 45 14.55 1.25 -14.63
N ARG A 46 13.63 2.00 -14.02
CA ARG A 46 13.73 3.46 -13.94
C ARG A 46 14.90 3.89 -13.06
N GLN A 47 15.63 4.90 -13.53
CA GLN A 47 16.80 5.42 -12.82
C GLN A 47 16.48 5.97 -11.43
N ASP A 48 15.32 6.63 -11.25
CA ASP A 48 14.91 7.16 -9.96
C ASP A 48 14.61 6.03 -8.97
N VAL A 49 13.96 4.95 -9.40
CA VAL A 49 13.66 3.77 -8.59
C VAL A 49 14.95 3.05 -8.19
N GLN A 50 15.86 2.83 -9.14
CA GLN A 50 17.15 2.19 -8.87
C GLN A 50 18.02 3.03 -7.90
N LYS A 51 18.01 4.36 -8.07
CA LYS A 51 18.73 5.27 -7.18
C LYS A 51 18.16 5.27 -5.76
N ASP A 52 16.84 5.19 -5.60
CA ASP A 52 16.21 5.09 -4.28
C ASP A 52 16.63 3.80 -3.58
N ILE A 53 16.66 2.66 -4.30
CA ILE A 53 17.09 1.36 -3.78
C ILE A 53 18.58 1.39 -3.38
N GLU A 54 19.44 1.93 -4.24
CA GLU A 54 20.88 2.04 -3.98
C GLU A 54 21.13 2.95 -2.76
N THR A 55 20.45 4.10 -2.70
CA THR A 55 20.54 5.00 -1.56
C THR A 55 20.13 4.31 -0.27
N PHE A 56 19.02 3.59 -0.28
CA PHE A 56 18.56 2.81 0.87
C PHE A 56 19.61 1.79 1.29
N LYS A 57 20.11 0.93 0.38
CA LYS A 57 21.10 -0.10 0.69
C LYS A 57 22.38 0.47 1.29
N THR A 58 22.86 1.58 0.73
CA THR A 58 24.11 2.23 1.17
C THR A 58 23.93 2.91 2.53
N LYS A 59 22.80 3.60 2.73
CA LYS A 59 22.57 4.38 3.94
C LYS A 59 22.08 3.54 5.12
N ALA A 60 21.30 2.49 4.86
CA ALA A 60 20.75 1.64 5.92
C ALA A 60 21.82 1.02 6.83
N VAL A 61 23.02 0.80 6.33
CA VAL A 61 24.15 0.24 7.11
C VAL A 61 24.94 1.29 7.92
N SER A 62 24.66 2.58 7.73
CA SER A 62 25.40 3.68 8.37
C SER A 62 24.67 4.35 9.54
N PHE A 63 23.41 3.98 9.82
CA PHE A 63 22.66 4.57 10.93
C PHE A 63 23.07 3.95 12.26
N GLU A 64 23.36 4.79 13.23
CA GLU A 64 23.69 4.40 14.60
C GLU A 64 22.47 4.54 15.52
N ASP A 65 21.62 5.54 15.26
CA ASP A 65 20.41 5.77 16.03
C ASP A 65 19.17 6.14 15.16
N ILE A 66 18.01 6.18 15.81
CA ILE A 66 16.74 6.52 15.12
C ILE A 66 16.74 7.97 14.63
N ASP A 67 17.45 8.87 15.29
CA ASP A 67 17.49 10.27 14.89
C ASP A 67 18.23 10.45 13.57
N ASP A 68 19.27 9.67 13.33
CA ASP A 68 19.98 9.65 12.06
C ASP A 68 19.08 9.15 10.93
N LEU A 69 18.37 8.05 11.16
CA LEU A 69 17.40 7.53 10.19
C LEU A 69 16.30 8.55 9.88
N VAL A 70 15.74 9.19 10.90
CA VAL A 70 14.62 10.14 10.72
C VAL A 70 15.07 11.43 10.02
N LYS A 71 16.35 11.83 10.16
CA LYS A 71 16.93 12.97 9.45
C LYS A 71 17.21 12.66 7.98
N ASP A 72 17.55 11.43 7.64
CA ASP A 72 17.78 11.02 6.24
C ASP A 72 16.45 10.80 5.51
N ARG A 73 15.89 11.90 5.00
CA ARG A 73 14.56 11.91 4.37
C ARG A 73 14.43 10.95 3.18
N LYS A 74 15.52 10.67 2.45
CA LYS A 74 15.47 9.78 1.28
C LYS A 74 15.29 8.33 1.71
N THR A 75 16.13 7.86 2.62
CA THR A 75 16.02 6.50 3.16
C THR A 75 14.72 6.32 3.93
N LEU A 76 14.34 7.31 4.75
CA LEU A 76 13.06 7.28 5.46
C LEU A 76 11.87 7.21 4.51
N GLN A 77 11.89 7.94 3.37
CA GLN A 77 10.83 7.88 2.37
C GLN A 77 10.70 6.48 1.76
N VAL A 78 11.81 5.79 1.46
CA VAL A 78 11.79 4.40 0.97
C VAL A 78 11.14 3.48 1.99
N ILE A 79 11.56 3.58 3.27
CA ILE A 79 10.99 2.77 4.35
C ILE A 79 9.50 3.04 4.53
N LEU A 80 9.10 4.31 4.64
CA LEU A 80 7.69 4.67 4.81
C LEU A 80 6.84 4.23 3.62
N THR A 81 7.35 4.37 2.39
CA THR A 81 6.64 3.91 1.19
C THR A 81 6.45 2.38 1.22
N ALA A 82 7.42 1.61 1.71
CA ALA A 82 7.30 0.16 1.84
C ALA A 82 6.16 -0.29 2.77
N PHE A 83 5.70 0.59 3.65
CA PHE A 83 4.56 0.35 4.56
C PHE A 83 3.32 1.19 4.24
N ASP A 84 3.23 1.77 3.04
CA ASP A 84 2.14 2.69 2.63
C ASP A 84 1.97 3.89 3.58
N LEU A 85 3.04 4.31 4.21
CA LEU A 85 3.10 5.44 5.14
C LEU A 85 3.85 6.65 4.55
N GLY A 86 4.05 6.70 3.23
CA GLY A 86 4.83 7.75 2.56
C GLY A 86 4.35 9.17 2.83
N SER A 87 3.04 9.37 3.10
CA SER A 87 2.47 10.66 3.49
C SER A 87 2.93 11.14 4.87
N GLU A 88 3.40 10.24 5.73
CA GLU A 88 3.87 10.56 7.08
C GLU A 88 5.28 11.16 7.13
N ILE A 89 5.94 11.31 5.99
CA ILE A 89 7.32 11.84 5.88
C ILE A 89 7.49 13.22 6.55
N ASN A 90 6.44 14.00 6.66
CA ASN A 90 6.45 15.31 7.29
C ASN A 90 6.15 15.29 8.80
N ASN A 91 5.97 14.09 9.38
CA ASN A 91 5.70 13.87 10.80
C ASN A 91 6.85 13.16 11.52
N PRO A 92 8.10 13.69 11.50
CA PRO A 92 9.28 13.00 12.00
C PRO A 92 9.18 12.63 13.48
N GLY A 93 8.56 13.47 14.31
CA GLY A 93 8.34 13.18 15.73
C GLY A 93 7.43 11.97 15.96
N LYS A 94 6.35 11.84 15.17
CA LYS A 94 5.47 10.67 15.21
C LYS A 94 6.22 9.41 14.79
N ILE A 95 6.95 9.46 13.68
CA ILE A 95 7.74 8.32 13.19
C ILE A 95 8.79 7.90 14.22
N LYS A 96 9.50 8.84 14.82
CA LYS A 96 10.46 8.56 15.89
C LYS A 96 9.81 7.83 17.07
N ALA A 97 8.62 8.28 17.51
CA ALA A 97 7.88 7.63 18.60
C ALA A 97 7.44 6.20 18.22
N ILE A 98 7.02 5.98 16.98
CA ILE A 98 6.66 4.66 16.45
C ILE A 98 7.88 3.73 16.44
N LEU A 99 9.02 4.17 15.91
CA LEU A 99 10.24 3.37 15.82
C LEU A 99 10.85 3.03 17.19
N LYS A 100 10.57 3.84 18.22
CA LYS A 100 10.95 3.58 19.61
C LYS A 100 9.97 2.72 20.39
N SER A 101 8.82 2.38 19.80
CA SER A 101 7.81 1.57 20.47
C SER A 101 8.31 0.15 20.70
N ASP A 102 8.04 -0.40 21.90
CA ASP A 102 8.17 -1.83 22.14
C ASP A 102 7.01 -2.55 21.44
N VAL A 103 7.33 -3.38 20.48
CA VAL A 103 6.33 -4.11 19.68
C VAL A 103 5.62 -5.20 20.48
N ASN A 104 6.20 -5.63 21.61
CA ASN A 104 5.63 -6.64 22.50
C ASN A 104 4.72 -6.03 23.56
N ASP A 105 4.81 -4.73 23.83
CA ASP A 105 3.92 -4.00 24.72
C ASP A 105 2.66 -3.55 23.96
N VAL A 106 1.52 -4.17 24.29
CA VAL A 106 0.20 -3.82 23.70
C VAL A 106 -0.19 -2.36 23.94
N ASN A 107 0.36 -1.72 24.97
CA ASN A 107 0.13 -0.32 25.32
C ASN A 107 1.14 0.64 24.68
N SER A 108 2.11 0.13 23.91
CA SER A 108 3.09 0.97 23.24
C SER A 108 2.45 1.94 22.25
N PHE A 109 3.13 3.03 21.95
CA PHE A 109 2.58 4.07 21.08
C PHE A 109 2.15 3.52 19.71
N ALA A 110 2.98 2.67 19.08
CA ALA A 110 2.66 2.09 17.77
C ALA A 110 1.44 1.15 17.83
N ASN A 111 1.31 0.34 18.89
CA ASN A 111 0.20 -0.61 19.03
C ASN A 111 -1.13 0.06 19.37
N ARG A 112 -1.11 1.23 19.98
CA ARG A 112 -2.32 2.01 20.33
C ARG A 112 -2.88 2.84 19.17
N LEU A 113 -2.14 2.98 18.09
CA LEU A 113 -2.64 3.69 16.91
C LEU A 113 -3.69 2.83 16.19
N ASN A 114 -4.76 3.49 15.72
CA ASN A 114 -5.86 2.83 15.01
C ASN A 114 -5.52 2.38 13.59
N ASP A 115 -4.23 2.41 13.22
CA ASP A 115 -3.72 2.01 11.93
C ASP A 115 -2.59 1.01 12.13
N THR A 116 -2.85 -0.25 11.80
CA THR A 116 -1.94 -1.38 12.00
C THR A 116 -0.61 -1.23 11.26
N ARG A 117 -0.57 -0.42 10.20
CA ARG A 117 0.67 -0.18 9.43
C ARG A 117 1.79 0.42 10.28
N PHE A 118 1.44 1.21 11.30
CA PHE A 118 2.44 1.75 12.23
C PHE A 118 3.05 0.67 13.13
N ALA A 119 2.22 -0.25 13.61
CA ALA A 119 2.70 -1.40 14.37
C ALA A 119 3.54 -2.35 13.49
N GLU A 120 3.15 -2.54 12.23
CA GLU A 120 3.92 -3.33 11.25
C GLU A 120 5.29 -2.70 10.95
N LEU A 121 5.36 -1.38 10.79
CA LEU A 121 6.61 -0.64 10.63
C LEU A 121 7.51 -0.81 11.86
N ALA A 122 6.96 -0.58 13.06
CA ALA A 122 7.70 -0.74 14.32
C ALA A 122 8.21 -2.16 14.50
N LYS A 123 7.37 -3.17 14.22
CA LYS A 123 7.73 -4.59 14.28
C LYS A 123 8.80 -4.98 13.25
N PHE A 124 8.73 -4.43 12.05
CA PHE A 124 9.75 -4.70 11.05
C PHE A 124 11.10 -4.13 11.44
N VAL A 125 11.15 -2.88 11.86
CA VAL A 125 12.39 -2.22 12.27
C VAL A 125 12.89 -2.82 13.59
N ASP A 126 12.00 -3.01 14.58
CA ASP A 126 12.27 -3.62 15.89
C ASP A 126 13.57 -3.08 16.53
N PHE A 127 13.66 -1.76 16.61
CA PHE A 127 14.88 -1.09 17.05
C PHE A 127 15.31 -1.50 18.47
N ASN A 128 14.34 -1.61 19.38
CA ASN A 128 14.60 -1.97 20.78
C ASN A 128 15.05 -3.43 20.94
N GLY A 129 14.57 -4.34 20.08
CA GLY A 129 14.93 -5.76 20.14
C GLY A 129 16.20 -6.08 19.34
N ARG A 130 16.32 -5.53 18.13
CA ARG A 130 17.36 -5.90 17.17
C ARG A 130 18.25 -4.74 16.70
N GLY A 131 17.97 -3.52 17.16
CA GLY A 131 18.63 -2.34 16.61
C GLY A 131 18.31 -2.19 15.11
N PHE A 132 19.32 -1.82 14.31
CA PHE A 132 19.14 -1.71 12.85
C PHE A 132 19.40 -3.00 12.07
N LYS A 133 19.52 -4.16 12.74
CA LYS A 133 19.75 -5.45 12.03
C LYS A 133 18.69 -5.76 11.00
N SER A 134 17.44 -5.38 11.26
CA SER A 134 16.35 -5.54 10.29
C SER A 134 16.52 -4.69 9.02
N LEU A 135 17.27 -3.59 9.07
CA LEU A 135 17.56 -2.75 7.91
C LEU A 135 18.89 -3.11 7.24
N THR A 136 19.76 -3.90 7.89
CA THR A 136 21.11 -4.19 7.41
C THR A 136 21.29 -5.62 6.90
N THR A 137 20.44 -6.58 7.32
CA THR A 137 20.52 -7.95 6.80
C THR A 137 19.98 -8.04 5.38
N ALA A 138 20.66 -8.79 4.52
CA ALA A 138 20.32 -8.89 3.09
C ALA A 138 18.85 -9.34 2.86
N SER A 139 18.38 -10.32 3.62
CA SER A 139 16.99 -10.81 3.49
C SER A 139 15.95 -9.77 3.90
N SER A 140 16.20 -9.02 4.96
CA SER A 140 15.28 -7.96 5.41
C SER A 140 15.31 -6.76 4.48
N GLN A 141 16.49 -6.38 3.97
CA GLN A 141 16.60 -5.34 2.94
C GLN A 141 15.83 -5.74 1.68
N GLN A 142 15.96 -6.99 1.21
CA GLN A 142 15.22 -7.47 0.05
C GLN A 142 13.71 -7.41 0.30
N SER A 143 13.24 -7.89 1.44
CA SER A 143 11.83 -7.83 1.82
C SER A 143 11.28 -6.39 1.84
N LEU A 144 12.05 -5.44 2.35
CA LEU A 144 11.66 -4.03 2.36
C LEU A 144 11.65 -3.45 0.94
N ILE A 145 12.64 -3.77 0.13
CA ILE A 145 12.73 -3.33 -1.26
C ILE A 145 11.55 -3.87 -2.07
N ASP A 146 11.17 -5.13 -1.89
CA ASP A 146 10.04 -5.74 -2.59
C ASP A 146 8.73 -5.02 -2.23
N LYS A 147 8.51 -4.71 -0.94
CA LYS A 147 7.38 -3.89 -0.47
C LYS A 147 7.41 -2.48 -1.05
N TYR A 148 8.58 -1.82 -1.05
CA TYR A 148 8.77 -0.49 -1.63
C TYR A 148 8.42 -0.48 -3.12
N LEU A 149 8.97 -1.41 -3.90
CA LEU A 149 8.73 -1.52 -5.32
C LEU A 149 7.25 -1.74 -5.62
N GLN A 150 6.61 -2.62 -4.85
CA GLN A 150 5.18 -2.89 -4.98
C GLN A 150 4.34 -1.62 -4.76
N ASN A 151 4.52 -0.97 -3.62
CA ASN A 151 3.72 0.19 -3.23
C ASN A 151 4.02 1.41 -4.11
N ARG A 152 5.29 1.60 -4.48
CA ARG A 152 5.69 2.67 -5.38
C ARG A 152 5.13 2.48 -6.78
N PHE A 153 5.14 1.23 -7.31
CA PHE A 153 4.54 0.90 -8.60
C PHE A 153 3.03 1.19 -8.60
N GLU A 154 2.29 0.74 -7.59
CA GLU A 154 0.85 0.96 -7.48
C GLU A 154 0.51 2.45 -7.42
N SER A 155 1.28 3.22 -6.66
CA SER A 155 1.15 4.69 -6.61
C SER A 155 1.42 5.34 -7.96
N ASP A 156 2.43 4.88 -8.67
CA ASP A 156 2.83 5.46 -9.97
C ASP A 156 1.82 5.11 -11.08
N VAL A 157 1.34 3.87 -11.16
CA VAL A 157 0.32 3.48 -12.17
C VAL A 157 -1.04 4.08 -11.86
N GLY A 158 -1.33 4.32 -10.59
CA GLY A 158 -2.49 5.11 -10.18
C GLY A 158 -2.39 6.56 -10.66
N GLY A 159 -1.20 7.13 -10.63
CA GLY A 159 -0.89 8.45 -11.17
C GLY A 159 -1.88 9.53 -10.72
N ALA A 160 -2.51 10.22 -11.69
CA ALA A 160 -3.54 11.21 -11.43
C ALA A 160 -4.90 10.59 -11.01
N ASN A 161 -5.09 9.28 -11.21
CA ASN A 161 -6.30 8.56 -10.82
C ASN A 161 -6.03 7.72 -9.56
N GLY A 162 -6.19 8.36 -8.40
CA GLY A 162 -5.97 7.71 -7.11
C GLY A 162 -6.86 6.47 -6.85
N GLU A 163 -7.96 6.31 -7.58
CA GLU A 163 -8.86 5.16 -7.42
C GLU A 163 -8.20 3.87 -7.94
N ILE A 164 -7.37 3.97 -8.97
CA ILE A 164 -6.61 2.82 -9.48
C ILE A 164 -5.59 2.35 -8.44
N ALA A 165 -4.84 3.26 -7.82
CA ALA A 165 -3.91 2.93 -6.74
C ALA A 165 -4.64 2.25 -5.57
N LYS A 166 -5.81 2.77 -5.18
CA LYS A 166 -6.66 2.18 -4.14
C LYS A 166 -7.13 0.77 -4.52
N ALA A 167 -7.51 0.55 -5.78
CA ALA A 167 -7.93 -0.77 -6.25
C ALA A 167 -6.80 -1.80 -6.16
N PHE A 168 -5.59 -1.46 -6.61
CA PHE A 168 -4.41 -2.33 -6.48
C PHE A 168 -4.07 -2.60 -5.02
N PHE A 169 -4.07 -1.55 -4.18
CA PHE A 169 -3.85 -1.69 -2.76
C PHE A 169 -4.86 -2.64 -2.11
N PHE A 170 -6.15 -2.47 -2.40
CA PHE A 170 -7.22 -3.32 -1.86
C PHE A 170 -7.03 -4.78 -2.28
N LEU A 171 -6.86 -5.05 -3.57
CA LEU A 171 -6.72 -6.41 -4.09
C LEU A 171 -5.51 -7.15 -3.51
N ARG A 172 -4.41 -6.45 -3.32
CA ARG A 172 -3.21 -7.02 -2.73
C ARG A 172 -3.41 -7.41 -1.26
N ASN A 173 -4.07 -6.53 -0.50
CA ASN A 173 -4.16 -6.69 0.94
C ASN A 173 -5.35 -7.55 1.38
N ILE A 174 -6.45 -7.57 0.62
CA ILE A 174 -7.66 -8.29 1.05
C ILE A 174 -7.42 -9.79 1.26
N ASN A 175 -6.48 -10.38 0.52
CA ASN A 175 -6.13 -11.80 0.64
C ASN A 175 -5.52 -12.17 2.00
N SER A 176 -4.90 -11.22 2.68
CA SER A 176 -4.31 -11.41 4.02
C SER A 176 -5.30 -11.11 5.14
N ILE A 177 -6.48 -10.57 4.81
CA ILE A 177 -7.49 -10.18 5.79
C ILE A 177 -8.42 -11.35 6.09
N THR A 178 -8.36 -11.83 7.32
CA THR A 178 -9.14 -12.99 7.79
C THR A 178 -10.47 -12.61 8.47
N SER A 179 -10.67 -11.33 8.76
CA SER A 179 -11.86 -10.83 9.44
C SER A 179 -12.18 -9.39 9.11
N THR A 180 -13.43 -8.99 9.28
CA THR A 180 -13.89 -7.61 9.13
C THR A 180 -13.20 -6.66 10.11
N ALA A 181 -12.88 -7.13 11.32
CA ALA A 181 -12.07 -6.37 12.28
C ALA A 181 -10.66 -6.09 11.73
N GLY A 182 -10.03 -7.08 11.09
CA GLY A 182 -8.74 -6.91 10.41
C GLY A 182 -8.79 -5.89 9.27
N LEU A 183 -9.86 -5.91 8.48
CA LEU A 183 -10.11 -4.89 7.44
C LEU A 183 -10.23 -3.49 8.06
N LEU A 184 -10.98 -3.35 9.14
CA LEU A 184 -11.17 -2.08 9.85
C LEU A 184 -9.89 -1.58 10.55
N GLY A 185 -9.00 -2.49 10.92
CA GLY A 185 -7.70 -2.19 11.54
C GLY A 185 -6.69 -1.55 10.60
N ASN A 186 -6.84 -1.72 9.28
CA ASN A 186 -6.02 -1.02 8.29
C ASN A 186 -6.77 0.22 7.79
N MET A 187 -6.23 1.41 8.06
CA MET A 187 -6.89 2.68 7.73
C MET A 187 -7.20 2.83 6.24
N GLN A 188 -6.31 2.38 5.36
CA GLN A 188 -6.55 2.48 3.91
C GLN A 188 -7.64 1.49 3.46
N LEU A 189 -7.58 0.22 3.89
CA LEU A 189 -8.61 -0.77 3.58
C LEU A 189 -9.98 -0.35 4.10
N ARG A 190 -10.02 0.17 5.34
CA ARG A 190 -11.26 0.72 5.92
C ARG A 190 -11.82 1.84 5.05
N THR A 191 -10.98 2.80 4.65
CA THR A 191 -11.41 3.94 3.82
C THR A 191 -11.94 3.46 2.47
N ILE A 192 -11.23 2.55 1.81
CA ILE A 192 -11.65 1.99 0.52
C ILE A 192 -12.98 1.25 0.67
N ALA A 193 -13.10 0.34 1.65
CA ALA A 193 -14.30 -0.45 1.86
C ALA A 193 -15.52 0.43 2.21
N THR A 194 -15.36 1.39 3.13
CA THR A 194 -16.47 2.28 3.52
C THR A 194 -16.93 3.15 2.35
N THR A 195 -16.01 3.64 1.53
CA THR A 195 -16.32 4.42 0.33
C THR A 195 -17.03 3.56 -0.71
N ALA A 196 -16.51 2.37 -1.00
CA ALA A 196 -17.07 1.43 -1.96
C ALA A 196 -18.50 1.00 -1.59
N LEU A 197 -18.70 0.68 -0.31
CA LEU A 197 -20.01 0.29 0.22
C LEU A 197 -20.95 1.48 0.47
N ARG A 198 -20.53 2.69 0.12
CA ARG A 198 -21.28 3.94 0.32
C ARG A 198 -21.79 4.08 1.76
N LEU A 199 -20.94 3.74 2.72
CA LEU A 199 -21.27 3.90 4.12
C LEU A 199 -21.12 5.36 4.54
N PRO A 200 -22.02 5.86 5.41
CA PRO A 200 -21.94 7.24 5.84
C PRO A 200 -20.64 7.49 6.61
N PRO A 201 -20.01 8.69 6.51
CA PRO A 201 -18.79 9.02 7.23
C PRO A 201 -18.87 8.80 8.75
N GLN A 202 -20.09 8.95 9.30
CA GLN A 202 -20.38 8.76 10.73
C GLN A 202 -20.16 7.32 11.21
N ILE A 203 -19.95 6.35 10.30
CA ILE A 203 -19.61 4.97 10.69
C ILE A 203 -18.34 4.93 11.52
N ALA A 204 -17.37 5.81 11.26
CA ALA A 204 -16.10 5.85 11.99
C ALA A 204 -16.25 6.19 13.49
N SER A 205 -17.35 6.83 13.88
CA SER A 205 -17.68 7.16 15.28
C SER A 205 -18.56 6.12 15.97
N GLN A 206 -18.98 5.07 15.28
CA GLN A 206 -19.76 3.97 15.88
C GLN A 206 -18.84 2.98 16.60
N SER A 207 -19.43 2.15 17.47
CA SER A 207 -18.69 1.05 18.10
C SER A 207 -18.13 0.09 17.02
N LEU A 208 -17.05 -0.60 17.34
CA LEU A 208 -16.42 -1.55 16.43
C LEU A 208 -17.41 -2.63 15.96
N GLU A 209 -18.23 -3.14 16.87
CA GLU A 209 -19.26 -4.16 16.58
C GLU A 209 -20.25 -3.66 15.55
N LYS A 210 -20.68 -2.39 15.67
CA LYS A 210 -21.63 -1.80 14.73
C LYS A 210 -21.01 -1.53 13.35
N GLN A 211 -19.74 -1.14 13.32
CA GLN A 211 -18.98 -1.02 12.08
C GLN A 211 -18.86 -2.37 11.36
N ILE A 212 -18.53 -3.44 12.12
CA ILE A 212 -18.45 -4.80 11.60
C ILE A 212 -19.79 -5.23 11.00
N GLN A 213 -20.89 -5.12 11.77
CA GLN A 213 -22.24 -5.49 11.31
C GLN A 213 -22.65 -4.77 10.02
N LEU A 214 -22.36 -3.47 9.91
CA LEU A 214 -22.70 -2.68 8.73
C LEU A 214 -21.89 -3.10 7.50
N ILE A 215 -20.62 -3.44 7.66
CA ILE A 215 -19.81 -3.94 6.55
C ILE A 215 -20.28 -5.34 6.15
N GLU A 216 -20.44 -6.26 7.09
CA GLU A 216 -20.85 -7.65 6.83
C GLU A 216 -22.24 -7.77 6.22
N SER A 217 -23.12 -6.81 6.49
CA SER A 217 -24.45 -6.75 5.83
C SER A 217 -24.38 -6.49 4.32
N LYS A 218 -23.24 -5.96 3.83
CA LYS A 218 -23.05 -5.56 2.44
C LYS A 218 -21.90 -6.29 1.74
N PHE A 219 -20.92 -6.80 2.49
CA PHE A 219 -19.68 -7.34 1.95
C PHE A 219 -19.14 -8.48 2.80
N ASP A 220 -18.96 -9.64 2.18
CA ASP A 220 -18.37 -10.82 2.81
C ASP A 220 -16.84 -10.79 2.65
N VAL A 221 -16.16 -10.32 3.69
CA VAL A 221 -14.69 -10.18 3.73
C VAL A 221 -14.00 -11.54 3.54
N LYS A 222 -14.53 -12.61 4.14
CA LYS A 222 -13.93 -13.95 4.05
C LYS A 222 -14.00 -14.49 2.63
N LYS A 223 -15.15 -14.30 1.98
CA LYS A 223 -15.34 -14.71 0.59
C LYS A 223 -14.46 -13.91 -0.37
N ALA A 224 -14.29 -12.62 -0.12
CA ALA A 224 -13.40 -11.78 -0.91
C ALA A 224 -11.93 -12.21 -0.79
N ALA A 225 -11.46 -12.55 0.42
CA ALA A 225 -10.11 -13.07 0.65
C ALA A 225 -9.85 -14.41 -0.08
N ILE A 226 -10.82 -15.33 -0.06
CA ILE A 226 -10.72 -16.62 -0.77
C ILE A 226 -10.64 -16.39 -2.28
N ASN A 227 -11.51 -15.54 -2.83
CA ASN A 227 -11.54 -15.23 -4.26
C ASN A 227 -10.26 -14.52 -4.72
N GLY A 228 -9.68 -13.65 -3.88
CA GLY A 228 -8.40 -12.99 -4.14
C GLY A 228 -7.23 -13.97 -4.23
N SER A 229 -7.19 -14.99 -3.37
CA SER A 229 -6.17 -16.05 -3.42
C SER A 229 -6.26 -16.91 -4.68
N GLN A 230 -7.45 -17.11 -5.23
CA GLN A 230 -7.67 -17.87 -6.46
C GLN A 230 -7.36 -17.06 -7.74
N THR A 231 -7.44 -15.72 -7.68
CA THR A 231 -7.08 -14.87 -8.83
C THR A 231 -5.58 -14.79 -9.08
N ALA A 232 -4.75 -15.12 -8.11
CA ALA A 232 -3.31 -15.29 -8.33
C ALA A 232 -2.99 -16.54 -9.16
N SER A 233 -3.90 -17.52 -9.24
CA SER A 233 -3.72 -18.78 -9.96
C SER A 233 -4.61 -19.00 -11.19
N THR A 234 -5.66 -18.18 -11.42
CA THR A 234 -6.57 -18.38 -12.55
C THR A 234 -7.20 -17.06 -13.01
N ILE A 235 -6.75 -16.57 -14.15
CA ILE A 235 -7.23 -15.35 -14.84
C ILE A 235 -8.74 -15.40 -15.19
N ASP A 236 -9.40 -16.54 -15.05
CA ASP A 236 -10.79 -16.77 -15.50
C ASP A 236 -11.87 -16.35 -14.47
N ASN A 237 -11.53 -16.12 -13.21
CA ASN A 237 -12.49 -15.69 -12.18
C ASN A 237 -12.66 -14.16 -12.03
N GLN A 238 -12.06 -13.36 -12.92
CA GLN A 238 -12.17 -11.90 -12.91
C GLN A 238 -13.58 -11.35 -13.11
N SER A 239 -14.52 -12.15 -13.61
CA SER A 239 -15.90 -11.67 -13.85
C SER A 239 -16.65 -11.38 -12.54
N LYS A 240 -16.43 -12.16 -11.48
CA LYS A 240 -17.15 -12.01 -10.20
C LYS A 240 -16.59 -10.89 -9.31
N ILE A 241 -15.27 -10.68 -9.34
CA ILE A 241 -14.65 -9.50 -8.69
C ILE A 241 -15.04 -8.22 -9.45
N LYS A 242 -15.32 -8.31 -10.74
CA LYS A 242 -15.87 -7.20 -11.55
C LYS A 242 -17.21 -6.70 -11.03
N ASP A 243 -18.08 -7.59 -10.60
CA ASP A 243 -19.39 -7.22 -10.09
C ASP A 243 -19.27 -6.55 -8.71
N ASP A 244 -18.36 -7.02 -7.88
CA ASP A 244 -18.07 -6.42 -6.56
C ASP A 244 -17.27 -5.10 -6.68
N LEU A 245 -16.35 -4.98 -7.67
CA LEU A 245 -15.65 -3.72 -7.97
C LEU A 245 -16.50 -2.72 -8.75
N SER A 246 -17.57 -3.15 -9.43
CA SER A 246 -18.56 -2.23 -10.03
C SER A 246 -19.36 -1.48 -8.96
N LEU A 247 -19.36 -1.96 -7.71
CA LEU A 247 -19.91 -1.27 -6.54
C LEU A 247 -18.97 -0.16 -6.06
N ILE A 248 -17.67 -0.24 -6.35
CA ILE A 248 -16.75 0.88 -6.26
C ILE A 248 -17.00 1.70 -7.52
N HIS A 249 -17.71 2.80 -7.44
CA HIS A 249 -17.84 3.74 -8.55
C HIS A 249 -16.45 4.25 -8.97
N ILE A 250 -15.72 3.41 -9.71
CA ILE A 250 -14.50 3.74 -10.42
C ILE A 250 -14.88 4.24 -11.82
#